data_120eb0ca9cc174458e752e518511d22b
#
_entry.id   120eb0ca9cc174458e752e518511d22b
#
_cell.length_a   1.000
_cell.length_b   1.000
_cell.length_c   1.000
_cell.angle_alpha   90.00
_cell.angle_beta   90.00
_cell.angle_gamma   90.00
#
_symmetry.space_group_name_H-M   'P 1'
#
loop_
_entity.id
_entity.type
_entity.pdbx_description
1 polymer ?
#
loop_
_entity_poly.entity_id
_entity_poly.type
_entity_poly.pdbx_seq_one_letter_code
_entity_poly.pdbx_strand_id
1 'polypeptide(L)'
;MKVSSKELEAKKVKVVVDKNPVATSFEKWAQPGHFSRTLAKGPKTTTWIWNLHADAHDFDSQTNSLEDISRKIFSAHFGQLALIFLWISGMHFHGARFSNYSAWLTSPTTIKQSSQVVWPIVGQEILNGDVGGGFSGVQTTSGWFQMWRASGITNETELYWTAIGGLLMSAAMVFAGWFHYHKAAPKLEWFQNVESMMNHHLAGLL
;
A
#
# COMPACT_ATOMS: atom_id res chain seq x y z
N MET A 1 52.54 -7.82 6.79
CA MET A 1 51.77 -7.38 7.96
C MET A 1 50.69 -8.43 8.23
N LYS A 2 50.80 -9.22 9.32
CA LYS A 2 49.79 -10.24 9.65
C LYS A 2 48.63 -9.54 10.36
N VAL A 3 47.45 -9.53 9.73
CA VAL A 3 46.20 -9.03 10.34
C VAL A 3 45.87 -9.96 11.51
N SER A 4 45.61 -9.43 12.70
CA SER A 4 45.32 -10.23 13.88
C SER A 4 43.93 -10.90 13.75
N SER A 5 43.74 -12.05 14.42
CA SER A 5 42.47 -12.74 14.47
C SER A 5 41.32 -11.86 15.01
N LYS A 6 41.63 -10.94 15.93
CA LYS A 6 40.67 -9.96 16.44
C LYS A 6 40.24 -8.93 15.42
N GLU A 7 41.15 -8.51 14.52
CA GLU A 7 40.80 -7.61 13.41
C GLU A 7 40.00 -8.30 12.32
N LEU A 8 40.23 -9.61 12.12
CA LEU A 8 39.41 -10.45 11.20
C LEU A 8 38.02 -10.70 11.76
N GLU A 9 37.85 -10.87 13.08
CA GLU A 9 36.53 -11.00 13.71
C GLU A 9 35.75 -9.68 13.69
N ALA A 10 36.43 -8.51 13.88
CA ALA A 10 35.79 -7.19 13.76
C ALA A 10 35.30 -6.86 12.36
N LYS A 11 35.76 -7.58 11.30
CA LYS A 11 35.34 -7.42 9.91
C LYS A 11 34.27 -8.42 9.47
N LYS A 12 33.82 -9.32 10.34
CA LYS A 12 32.68 -10.20 10.02
C LYS A 12 31.41 -9.37 9.91
N VAL A 13 30.83 -9.34 8.70
CA VAL A 13 29.52 -8.75 8.46
C VAL A 13 28.47 -9.55 9.24
N LYS A 14 27.78 -8.90 10.16
CA LYS A 14 26.72 -9.52 10.95
C LYS A 14 25.50 -9.77 10.05
N VAL A 15 25.05 -11.02 10.01
CA VAL A 15 23.82 -11.37 9.27
C VAL A 15 22.62 -10.94 10.11
N VAL A 16 21.83 -9.99 9.61
CA VAL A 16 20.65 -9.43 10.27
C VAL A 16 19.34 -9.89 9.62
N VAL A 17 19.41 -10.86 8.71
CA VAL A 17 18.29 -11.39 7.95
C VAL A 17 18.20 -12.90 8.15
N ASP A 18 16.99 -13.38 8.42
CA ASP A 18 16.65 -14.78 8.42
C ASP A 18 16.19 -15.17 7.01
N LYS A 19 16.88 -16.16 6.39
CA LYS A 19 16.57 -16.67 5.06
C LYS A 19 15.60 -17.86 5.06
N ASN A 20 15.27 -18.39 6.24
CA ASN A 20 14.32 -19.48 6.44
C ASN A 20 13.24 -19.07 7.47
N PRO A 21 12.50 -17.99 7.19
CA PRO A 21 11.43 -17.53 8.08
C PRO A 21 10.17 -18.40 7.97
N VAL A 22 9.05 -17.91 8.44
CA VAL A 22 7.74 -18.56 8.30
C VAL A 22 7.47 -18.89 6.82
N ALA A 23 7.23 -20.16 6.53
CA ALA A 23 6.99 -20.62 5.16
C ALA A 23 5.63 -20.11 4.63
N THR A 24 5.60 -19.78 3.33
CA THR A 24 4.34 -19.53 2.63
C THR A 24 3.55 -20.84 2.54
N SER A 25 2.28 -20.81 2.92
CA SER A 25 1.41 -21.98 2.92
C SER A 25 0.01 -21.64 2.42
N PHE A 26 -0.40 -22.24 1.34
CA PHE A 26 -1.79 -22.11 0.85
C PHE A 26 -2.79 -22.83 1.78
N GLU A 27 -2.35 -23.86 2.50
CA GLU A 27 -3.18 -24.53 3.51
C GLU A 27 -3.52 -23.58 4.66
N LYS A 28 -2.54 -22.82 5.15
CA LYS A 28 -2.74 -21.79 6.17
C LYS A 28 -3.61 -20.64 5.67
N TRP A 29 -3.41 -20.25 4.41
CA TRP A 29 -4.23 -19.23 3.76
C TRP A 29 -5.71 -19.62 3.73
N ALA A 30 -6.00 -20.91 3.50
CA ALA A 30 -7.37 -21.45 3.50
C ALA A 30 -7.96 -21.68 4.90
N GLN A 31 -7.21 -21.40 5.95
CA GLN A 31 -7.65 -21.52 7.36
C GLN A 31 -7.74 -20.14 8.03
N PRO A 32 -8.84 -19.40 7.84
CA PRO A 32 -9.02 -18.11 8.51
C PRO A 32 -8.89 -18.25 10.03
N GLY A 33 -8.20 -17.30 10.65
CA GLY A 33 -7.98 -17.35 12.09
C GLY A 33 -6.78 -18.19 12.54
N HIS A 34 -5.98 -18.76 11.61
CA HIS A 34 -4.77 -19.54 11.95
C HIS A 34 -3.76 -18.78 12.82
N PHE A 35 -3.78 -17.45 12.77
CA PHE A 35 -2.89 -16.57 13.51
C PHE A 35 -3.23 -16.51 15.02
N SER A 36 -4.42 -16.88 15.44
CA SER A 36 -4.89 -16.83 16.82
C SER A 36 -5.18 -18.23 17.35
N ARG A 37 -4.72 -18.52 18.58
CA ARG A 37 -4.98 -19.82 19.21
C ARG A 37 -6.45 -20.13 19.37
N THR A 38 -7.25 -19.13 19.70
CA THR A 38 -8.69 -19.29 19.91
C THR A 38 -9.46 -19.41 18.60
N LEU A 39 -9.11 -18.60 17.61
CA LEU A 39 -9.77 -18.59 16.30
C LEU A 39 -9.38 -19.80 15.44
N ALA A 40 -8.18 -20.33 15.62
CA ALA A 40 -7.67 -21.48 14.86
C ALA A 40 -8.49 -22.77 15.07
N LYS A 41 -9.26 -22.85 16.14
CA LYS A 41 -10.16 -23.98 16.42
C LYS A 41 -11.37 -24.04 15.50
N GLY A 42 -11.59 -22.99 14.72
CA GLY A 42 -12.72 -22.86 13.81
C GLY A 42 -13.97 -22.28 14.46
N PRO A 43 -14.98 -21.94 13.66
CA PRO A 43 -16.19 -21.32 14.13
C PRO A 43 -17.09 -22.31 14.90
N LYS A 44 -17.54 -21.94 16.09
CA LYS A 44 -18.60 -22.63 16.85
C LYS A 44 -19.89 -21.84 16.89
N THR A 45 -19.77 -20.50 16.82
CA THR A 45 -20.89 -19.55 16.81
C THR A 45 -20.59 -18.45 15.80
N THR A 46 -21.59 -17.62 15.50
CA THR A 46 -21.44 -16.48 14.60
C THR A 46 -20.50 -15.39 15.14
N THR A 47 -20.29 -15.35 16.44
CA THR A 47 -19.34 -14.43 17.11
C THR A 47 -17.90 -14.62 16.59
N TRP A 48 -17.55 -15.84 16.22
CA TRP A 48 -16.22 -16.15 15.65
C TRP A 48 -15.92 -15.32 14.41
N ILE A 49 -16.92 -15.10 13.55
CA ILE A 49 -16.76 -14.30 12.31
C ILE A 49 -16.33 -12.87 12.63
N TRP A 50 -16.92 -12.27 13.65
CA TRP A 50 -16.59 -10.92 14.09
C TRP A 50 -15.22 -10.86 14.78
N ASN A 51 -14.91 -11.83 15.62
CA ASN A 51 -13.61 -11.92 16.30
C ASN A 51 -12.45 -12.12 15.32
N LEU A 52 -12.68 -12.82 14.23
CA LEU A 52 -11.68 -12.97 13.15
C LEU A 52 -11.20 -11.62 12.64
N HIS A 53 -12.13 -10.71 12.39
CA HIS A 53 -11.79 -9.38 11.88
C HIS A 53 -11.25 -8.45 12.97
N ALA A 54 -11.79 -8.54 14.18
CA ALA A 54 -11.36 -7.72 15.30
C ALA A 54 -9.91 -7.98 15.72
N ASP A 55 -9.46 -9.24 15.67
CA ASP A 55 -8.17 -9.68 16.21
C ASP A 55 -7.10 -9.86 15.12
N ALA A 56 -7.45 -9.65 13.84
CA ALA A 56 -6.55 -9.93 12.72
C ALA A 56 -5.22 -9.16 12.79
N HIS A 57 -5.23 -7.91 13.24
CA HIS A 57 -4.07 -7.05 13.33
C HIS A 57 -3.56 -6.86 14.78
N ASP A 58 -4.07 -7.62 15.72
CA ASP A 58 -3.60 -7.60 17.11
C ASP A 58 -2.39 -8.54 17.27
N PHE A 59 -1.26 -8.12 16.68
CA PHE A 59 -0.09 -8.98 16.52
C PHE A 59 0.58 -9.38 17.83
N ASP A 60 0.56 -8.53 18.84
CA ASP A 60 1.17 -8.80 20.12
C ASP A 60 0.36 -9.79 20.98
N SER A 61 -0.90 -10.02 20.66
CA SER A 61 -1.71 -11.09 21.25
C SER A 61 -1.53 -12.45 20.55
N GLN A 62 -0.96 -12.47 19.36
CA GLN A 62 -0.78 -13.68 18.54
C GLN A 62 0.51 -14.43 18.86
N THR A 63 1.51 -13.75 19.39
CA THR A 63 2.83 -14.30 19.70
C THR A 63 3.49 -13.48 20.81
N ASN A 64 4.42 -14.10 21.55
CA ASN A 64 5.26 -13.43 22.55
C ASN A 64 6.63 -13.01 21.96
N SER A 65 6.96 -13.44 20.74
CA SER A 65 8.21 -13.12 20.09
C SER A 65 8.19 -11.69 19.57
N LEU A 66 9.00 -10.82 20.15
CA LEU A 66 9.14 -9.42 19.69
C LEU A 66 9.63 -9.36 18.25
N GLU A 67 10.49 -10.28 17.84
CA GLU A 67 10.95 -10.40 16.46
C GLU A 67 9.79 -10.69 15.50
N ASP A 68 8.92 -11.64 15.83
CA ASP A 68 7.77 -11.99 14.99
C ASP A 68 6.73 -10.86 14.94
N ILE A 69 6.46 -10.20 16.07
CA ILE A 69 5.59 -9.02 16.11
C ILE A 69 6.14 -7.93 15.19
N SER A 70 7.42 -7.63 15.25
CA SER A 70 8.08 -6.62 14.44
C SER A 70 8.02 -6.96 12.94
N ARG A 71 8.21 -8.23 12.58
CA ARG A 71 8.09 -8.72 11.19
C ARG A 71 6.68 -8.56 10.65
N LYS A 72 5.67 -8.87 11.44
CA LYS A 72 4.26 -8.69 11.07
C LYS A 72 3.92 -7.22 10.83
N ILE A 73 4.39 -6.33 11.71
CA ILE A 73 4.20 -4.89 11.56
C ILE A 73 4.89 -4.38 10.30
N PHE A 74 6.12 -4.78 10.06
CA PHE A 74 6.88 -4.39 8.87
C PHE A 74 6.18 -4.82 7.58
N SER A 75 5.75 -6.07 7.52
CA SER A 75 4.99 -6.60 6.38
C SER A 75 3.64 -5.89 6.19
N ALA A 76 2.93 -5.60 7.29
CA ALA A 76 1.67 -4.87 7.25
C ALA A 76 1.84 -3.43 6.72
N HIS A 77 2.97 -2.78 7.02
CA HIS A 77 3.29 -1.47 6.46
C HIS A 77 3.46 -1.50 4.93
N PHE A 78 4.08 -2.55 4.38
CA PHE A 78 4.11 -2.76 2.93
C PHE A 78 2.71 -2.91 2.35
N GLY A 79 1.84 -3.65 3.04
CA GLY A 79 0.43 -3.79 2.63
C GLY A 79 -0.31 -2.45 2.61
N GLN A 80 -0.11 -1.61 3.61
CA GLN A 80 -0.68 -0.27 3.66
C GLN A 80 -0.18 0.61 2.51
N LEU A 81 1.13 0.59 2.25
CA LEU A 81 1.70 1.32 1.11
C LEU A 81 1.14 0.83 -0.22
N ALA A 82 0.96 -0.49 -0.36
CA ALA A 82 0.36 -1.07 -1.57
C ALA A 82 -1.05 -0.53 -1.81
N LEU A 83 -1.87 -0.42 -0.76
CA LEU A 83 -3.23 0.13 -0.86
C LEU A 83 -3.22 1.62 -1.20
N ILE A 84 -2.31 2.40 -0.62
CA ILE A 84 -2.16 3.83 -0.92
C ILE A 84 -1.78 4.02 -2.39
N PHE A 85 -0.78 3.28 -2.89
CA PHE A 85 -0.39 3.36 -4.29
C PHE A 85 -1.49 2.89 -5.25
N LEU A 86 -2.25 1.86 -4.87
CA LEU A 86 -3.38 1.40 -5.67
C LEU A 86 -4.47 2.46 -5.75
N TRP A 87 -4.79 3.11 -4.65
CA TRP A 87 -5.74 4.21 -4.59
C TRP A 87 -5.29 5.39 -5.46
N ILE A 88 -4.03 5.83 -5.31
CA ILE A 88 -3.46 6.92 -6.10
C ILE A 88 -3.46 6.57 -7.59
N SER A 89 -3.11 5.32 -7.93
CA SER A 89 -3.18 4.82 -9.30
C SER A 89 -4.58 4.93 -9.87
N GLY A 90 -5.59 4.51 -9.11
CA GLY A 90 -7.00 4.61 -9.51
C GLY A 90 -7.46 6.05 -9.72
N MET A 91 -7.06 6.97 -8.84
CA MET A 91 -7.41 8.39 -8.99
C MET A 91 -6.83 8.98 -10.27
N HIS A 92 -5.56 8.68 -10.57
CA HIS A 92 -4.93 9.15 -11.81
C HIS A 92 -5.51 8.46 -13.06
N PHE A 93 -5.83 7.17 -12.97
CA PHE A 93 -6.48 6.47 -14.07
C PHE A 93 -7.87 7.04 -14.39
N HIS A 94 -8.67 7.35 -13.37
CA HIS A 94 -9.96 8.01 -13.56
C HIS A 94 -9.79 9.41 -14.17
N GLY A 95 -8.79 10.14 -13.75
CA GLY A 95 -8.43 11.40 -14.39
C GLY A 95 -7.99 11.26 -15.84
N ALA A 96 -7.31 10.16 -16.16
CA ALA A 96 -6.81 9.90 -17.52
C ALA A 96 -7.92 9.46 -18.49
N ARG A 97 -8.92 8.70 -18.01
CA ARG A 97 -9.90 8.04 -18.89
C ARG A 97 -11.33 8.53 -18.73
N PHE A 98 -11.69 9.11 -17.59
CA PHE A 98 -13.08 9.42 -17.26
C PHE A 98 -13.23 10.86 -16.77
N SER A 99 -12.44 11.79 -17.31
CA SER A 99 -12.43 13.17 -16.82
C SER A 99 -12.50 14.20 -17.94
N ASN A 100 -12.80 15.44 -17.54
CA ASN A 100 -12.72 16.63 -18.37
C ASN A 100 -11.50 17.51 -18.00
N TYR A 101 -10.40 16.89 -17.55
CA TYR A 101 -9.24 17.62 -17.03
C TYR A 101 -8.65 18.58 -18.06
N SER A 102 -8.43 18.16 -19.30
CA SER A 102 -7.90 19.04 -20.36
C SER A 102 -8.83 20.22 -20.64
N ALA A 103 -10.15 19.98 -20.71
CA ALA A 103 -11.11 21.06 -20.88
C ALA A 103 -11.14 22.01 -19.67
N TRP A 104 -11.07 21.46 -18.46
CA TRP A 104 -11.02 22.25 -17.23
C TRP A 104 -9.79 23.17 -17.18
N LEU A 105 -8.63 22.69 -17.66
CA LEU A 105 -7.41 23.51 -17.73
C LEU A 105 -7.58 24.78 -18.57
N THR A 106 -8.42 24.73 -19.59
CA THR A 106 -8.67 25.90 -20.46
C THR A 106 -9.55 26.95 -19.79
N SER A 107 -10.41 26.56 -18.85
CA SER A 107 -11.32 27.50 -18.14
C SER A 107 -11.66 26.98 -16.75
N PRO A 108 -10.71 27.06 -15.81
CA PRO A 108 -10.87 26.46 -14.47
C PRO A 108 -11.97 27.09 -13.61
N THR A 109 -12.37 28.31 -13.94
CA THR A 109 -13.41 29.04 -13.19
C THR A 109 -14.82 28.77 -13.73
N THR A 110 -14.95 28.25 -14.94
CA THR A 110 -16.24 28.05 -15.63
C THR A 110 -16.62 26.59 -15.71
N ILE A 111 -15.66 25.72 -16.03
CA ILE A 111 -15.87 24.26 -16.18
C ILE A 111 -15.77 23.61 -14.81
N LYS A 112 -16.78 22.82 -14.45
CA LYS A 112 -16.77 22.02 -13.22
C LYS A 112 -15.93 20.79 -13.40
N GLN A 113 -15.26 20.35 -12.34
CA GLN A 113 -14.38 19.19 -12.36
C GLN A 113 -15.19 17.90 -12.29
N SER A 114 -14.83 16.91 -13.10
CA SER A 114 -15.39 15.57 -13.03
C SER A 114 -14.33 14.53 -13.43
N SER A 115 -14.26 13.44 -12.68
CA SER A 115 -13.44 12.27 -13.00
C SER A 115 -14.18 10.96 -12.70
N GLN A 116 -15.50 11.01 -12.69
CA GLN A 116 -16.37 9.87 -12.43
C GLN A 116 -17.57 9.90 -13.35
N VAL A 117 -17.79 8.78 -14.05
CA VAL A 117 -18.99 8.56 -14.87
C VAL A 117 -19.66 7.30 -14.34
N VAL A 118 -20.93 7.40 -13.96
CA VAL A 118 -21.68 6.24 -13.49
C VAL A 118 -22.37 5.54 -14.64
N TRP A 119 -22.53 4.23 -14.55
CA TRP A 119 -23.28 3.46 -15.55
C TRP A 119 -24.77 3.80 -15.50
N PRO A 120 -25.44 3.79 -16.67
CA PRO A 120 -26.87 4.08 -16.75
C PRO A 120 -27.69 2.86 -16.32
N ILE A 121 -27.79 2.62 -15.03
CA ILE A 121 -28.56 1.54 -14.42
C ILE A 121 -29.33 2.07 -13.22
N VAL A 122 -30.51 1.54 -12.99
CA VAL A 122 -31.42 1.86 -11.87
C VAL A 122 -31.73 3.37 -11.72
N GLY A 123 -31.65 4.11 -12.79
CA GLY A 123 -31.93 5.56 -12.80
C GLY A 123 -30.80 6.42 -12.30
N GLN A 124 -29.62 5.86 -12.02
CA GLN A 124 -28.48 6.64 -11.49
C GLN A 124 -27.80 7.53 -12.54
N GLU A 125 -28.10 7.37 -13.81
CA GLU A 125 -27.56 8.23 -14.90
C GLU A 125 -27.85 9.72 -14.71
N ILE A 126 -28.81 10.08 -13.89
CA ILE A 126 -29.07 11.48 -13.52
C ILE A 126 -27.89 12.11 -12.77
N LEU A 127 -27.02 11.28 -12.17
CA LEU A 127 -25.81 11.74 -11.49
C LEU A 127 -24.74 12.22 -12.48
N ASN A 128 -24.80 11.77 -13.74
CA ASN A 128 -23.94 12.26 -14.81
C ASN A 128 -24.43 13.62 -15.30
N GLY A 129 -24.23 14.66 -14.47
CA GLY A 129 -24.60 16.02 -14.81
C GLY A 129 -23.69 16.62 -15.89
N ASP A 130 -24.18 17.66 -16.56
CA ASP A 130 -23.38 18.46 -17.47
C ASP A 130 -22.42 19.36 -16.66
N VAL A 131 -21.15 18.97 -16.61
CA VAL A 131 -20.10 19.69 -15.86
C VAL A 131 -19.35 20.69 -16.72
N GLY A 132 -19.63 20.73 -18.02
CA GLY A 132 -18.92 21.59 -18.97
C GLY A 132 -17.76 20.88 -19.67
N GLY A 133 -17.23 21.55 -20.70
CA GLY A 133 -16.16 20.96 -21.52
C GLY A 133 -16.61 19.81 -22.42
N GLY A 134 -17.93 19.69 -22.67
CA GLY A 134 -18.50 18.59 -23.45
C GLY A 134 -18.49 17.25 -22.71
N PHE A 135 -18.49 17.27 -21.36
CA PHE A 135 -18.41 16.08 -20.52
C PHE A 135 -19.61 16.00 -19.58
N SER A 136 -20.13 14.79 -19.42
CA SER A 136 -21.20 14.47 -18.48
C SER A 136 -20.70 13.46 -17.47
N GLY A 137 -20.69 13.85 -16.19
CA GLY A 137 -20.18 13.02 -15.10
C GLY A 137 -20.55 13.56 -13.73
N VAL A 138 -20.14 12.86 -12.70
CA VAL A 138 -20.31 13.29 -11.31
C VAL A 138 -19.29 14.38 -10.98
N GLN A 139 -19.78 15.52 -10.49
CA GLN A 139 -18.87 16.61 -10.10
C GLN A 139 -17.94 16.16 -8.96
N THR A 140 -16.66 16.47 -9.10
CA THR A 140 -15.62 16.19 -8.13
C THR A 140 -15.14 17.47 -7.46
N THR A 141 -14.95 17.45 -6.14
CA THR A 141 -14.47 18.59 -5.36
C THR A 141 -13.29 18.23 -4.45
N SER A 142 -12.63 17.11 -4.72
CA SER A 142 -11.51 16.56 -3.91
C SER A 142 -10.19 17.30 -4.08
N GLY A 143 -10.06 18.14 -5.10
CA GLY A 143 -8.85 18.93 -5.35
C GLY A 143 -7.79 18.28 -6.21
N TRP A 144 -8.07 17.13 -6.82
CA TRP A 144 -7.13 16.43 -7.69
C TRP A 144 -6.72 17.27 -8.91
N PHE A 145 -7.65 17.96 -9.53
CA PHE A 145 -7.37 18.81 -10.70
C PHE A 145 -6.44 19.95 -10.35
N GLN A 146 -6.66 20.61 -9.22
CA GLN A 146 -5.79 21.68 -8.72
C GLN A 146 -4.38 21.15 -8.42
N MET A 147 -4.26 19.98 -7.81
CA MET A 147 -2.97 19.35 -7.51
C MET A 147 -2.24 18.99 -8.80
N TRP A 148 -2.91 18.40 -9.77
CA TRP A 148 -2.31 18.07 -11.06
C TRP A 148 -1.85 19.32 -11.81
N ARG A 149 -2.66 20.37 -11.80
CA ARG A 149 -2.28 21.65 -12.40
C ARG A 149 -1.05 22.26 -11.75
N ALA A 150 -1.00 22.26 -10.42
CA ALA A 150 0.15 22.76 -9.66
C ALA A 150 1.42 21.91 -9.88
N SER A 151 1.26 20.63 -10.17
CA SER A 151 2.37 19.71 -10.49
C SER A 151 2.85 19.80 -11.93
N GLY A 152 2.19 20.60 -12.77
CA GLY A 152 2.59 20.79 -14.17
C GLY A 152 2.00 19.77 -15.14
N ILE A 153 0.98 19.00 -14.75
CA ILE A 153 0.29 18.06 -15.63
C ILE A 153 -0.61 18.84 -16.60
N THR A 154 -0.41 18.65 -17.90
CA THR A 154 -1.10 19.40 -18.94
C THR A 154 -2.06 18.56 -19.80
N ASN A 155 -2.04 17.23 -19.66
CA ASN A 155 -2.88 16.34 -20.45
C ASN A 155 -3.11 15.01 -19.75
N GLU A 156 -4.10 14.24 -20.21
CA GLU A 156 -4.49 12.95 -19.64
C GLU A 156 -3.44 11.85 -19.85
N THR A 157 -2.58 11.95 -20.86
CA THR A 157 -1.50 10.96 -21.07
C THR A 157 -0.53 10.93 -19.89
N GLU A 158 -0.20 12.09 -19.32
CA GLU A 158 0.64 12.17 -18.13
C GLU A 158 -0.04 11.54 -16.90
N LEU A 159 -1.35 11.69 -16.78
CA LEU A 159 -2.13 11.02 -15.74
C LEU A 159 -2.14 9.49 -15.91
N TYR A 160 -2.26 9.03 -17.16
CA TYR A 160 -2.24 7.61 -17.48
C TYR A 160 -0.92 6.94 -17.07
N TRP A 161 0.20 7.53 -17.43
CA TRP A 161 1.51 6.97 -17.08
C TRP A 161 1.78 7.01 -15.58
N THR A 162 1.29 8.03 -14.89
CA THR A 162 1.34 8.10 -13.42
C THR A 162 0.50 6.98 -12.79
N ALA A 163 -0.68 6.70 -13.35
CA ALA A 163 -1.52 5.61 -12.90
C ALA A 163 -0.82 4.25 -13.05
N ILE A 164 -0.17 4.01 -14.20
CA ILE A 164 0.59 2.77 -14.44
C ILE A 164 1.76 2.66 -13.47
N GLY A 165 2.50 3.75 -13.24
CA GLY A 165 3.59 3.78 -12.26
C GLY A 165 3.11 3.46 -10.84
N GLY A 166 1.98 4.02 -10.42
CA GLY A 166 1.34 3.72 -9.14
C GLY A 166 0.91 2.26 -9.01
N LEU A 167 0.36 1.69 -10.07
CA LEU A 167 -0.05 0.29 -10.10
C LEU A 167 1.15 -0.66 -9.95
N LEU A 168 2.24 -0.40 -10.68
CA LEU A 168 3.48 -1.16 -10.58
C LEU A 168 4.10 -1.04 -9.18
N MET A 169 4.08 0.15 -8.60
CA MET A 169 4.58 0.37 -7.25
C MET A 169 3.72 -0.36 -6.20
N SER A 170 2.41 -0.38 -6.38
CA SER A 170 1.51 -1.16 -5.52
C SER A 170 1.85 -2.66 -5.57
N ALA A 171 2.05 -3.20 -6.76
CA ALA A 171 2.45 -4.61 -6.94
C ALA A 171 3.82 -4.88 -6.29
N ALA A 172 4.78 -3.96 -6.44
CA ALA A 172 6.09 -4.07 -5.80
C ALA A 172 5.97 -4.08 -4.26
N MET A 173 5.08 -3.28 -3.69
CA MET A 173 4.86 -3.25 -2.24
C MET A 173 4.22 -4.54 -1.73
N VAL A 174 3.26 -5.12 -2.45
CA VAL A 174 2.68 -6.43 -2.12
C VAL A 174 3.78 -7.50 -2.12
N PHE A 175 4.59 -7.53 -3.17
CA PHE A 175 5.71 -8.45 -3.26
C PHE A 175 6.72 -8.27 -2.11
N ALA A 176 7.07 -7.02 -1.79
CA ALA A 176 8.01 -6.71 -0.73
C ALA A 176 7.49 -7.18 0.65
N GLY A 177 6.21 -7.01 0.93
CA GLY A 177 5.59 -7.50 2.16
C GLY A 177 5.66 -9.01 2.29
N TRP A 178 5.35 -9.73 1.23
CA TRP A 178 5.50 -11.18 1.18
C TRP A 178 6.96 -11.60 1.33
N PHE A 179 7.87 -10.98 0.59
CA PHE A 179 9.30 -11.30 0.60
C PHE A 179 9.92 -11.12 1.98
N HIS A 180 9.64 -10.01 2.64
CA HIS A 180 10.22 -9.68 3.94
C HIS A 180 9.56 -10.39 5.12
N TYR A 181 8.51 -11.14 4.90
CA TYR A 181 7.95 -12.02 5.92
C TYR A 181 8.26 -13.50 5.65
N HIS A 182 8.30 -13.92 4.39
CA HIS A 182 8.38 -15.33 4.01
C HIS A 182 9.71 -15.75 3.36
N LYS A 183 10.57 -14.83 2.95
CA LYS A 183 11.84 -15.15 2.27
C LYS A 183 13.08 -14.51 2.90
N ALA A 184 13.01 -13.26 3.26
CA ALA A 184 14.11 -12.53 3.87
C ALA A 184 13.56 -11.66 4.99
N ALA A 185 13.28 -12.29 6.12
CA ALA A 185 12.70 -11.61 7.27
C ALA A 185 13.80 -11.01 8.15
N PRO A 186 13.73 -9.72 8.49
CA PRO A 186 14.73 -9.08 9.34
C PRO A 186 14.73 -9.68 10.75
N LYS A 187 15.91 -9.81 11.34
CA LYS A 187 16.07 -10.17 12.75
C LYS A 187 15.74 -8.98 13.65
N LEU A 188 15.45 -9.25 14.91
CA LEU A 188 15.11 -8.21 15.88
C LEU A 188 16.16 -7.09 15.95
N GLU A 189 17.43 -7.42 15.83
CA GLU A 189 18.53 -6.45 15.86
C GLU A 189 18.44 -5.43 14.72
N TRP A 190 17.96 -5.83 13.55
CA TRP A 190 17.77 -4.92 12.44
C TRP A 190 16.71 -3.85 12.78
N PHE A 191 15.61 -4.24 13.41
CA PHE A 191 14.58 -3.30 13.87
C PHE A 191 15.05 -2.38 14.99
N GLN A 192 16.00 -2.83 15.80
CA GLN A 192 16.56 -2.07 16.92
C GLN A 192 17.65 -1.07 16.52
N ASN A 193 18.13 -1.14 15.28
CA ASN A 193 19.11 -0.19 14.74
C ASN A 193 18.41 1.10 14.30
N VAL A 194 18.00 1.90 15.29
CA VAL A 194 17.21 3.12 15.06
C VAL A 194 18.01 4.24 14.41
N GLU A 195 19.32 4.32 14.64
CA GLU A 195 20.17 5.31 13.97
C GLU A 195 20.20 5.11 12.46
N SER A 196 20.41 3.88 12.01
CA SER A 196 20.36 3.56 10.58
C SER A 196 18.97 3.82 9.98
N MET A 197 17.91 3.46 10.70
CA MET A 197 16.53 3.73 10.30
C MET A 197 16.30 5.24 10.10
N MET A 198 16.68 6.05 11.07
CA MET A 198 16.51 7.50 11.01
C MET A 198 17.33 8.11 9.87
N ASN A 199 18.58 7.68 9.70
CA ASN A 199 19.43 8.16 8.61
C ASN A 199 18.85 7.88 7.23
N HIS A 200 18.31 6.68 7.03
CA HIS A 200 17.67 6.31 5.76
C HIS A 200 16.38 7.08 5.51
N HIS A 201 15.56 7.30 6.54
CA HIS A 201 14.33 8.05 6.39
C HIS A 201 14.58 9.54 6.14
N LEU A 202 15.62 10.12 6.75
CA LEU A 202 16.02 11.50 6.50
C LEU A 202 16.59 11.69 5.09
N ALA A 203 17.45 10.79 4.64
CA ALA A 203 18.12 10.92 3.34
C ALA A 203 17.28 10.37 2.17
N GLY A 204 16.51 9.32 2.39
CA GLY A 204 15.78 8.61 1.34
C GLY A 204 14.31 8.95 1.23
N LEU A 205 13.69 9.49 2.29
CA LEU A 205 12.27 9.79 2.31
C LEU A 205 11.99 11.29 2.24
N LEU A 206 12.81 12.14 2.86
CA LEU A 206 12.73 13.59 2.83
C LEU A 206 13.69 14.20 1.82
#